data_11a877823867d4a7392d2a9d19a3081f
#
_entry.id   11a877823867d4a7392d2a9d19a3081f
#
_cell.length_a   1.000
_cell.length_b   1.000
_cell.length_c   1.000
_cell.angle_alpha   90.00
_cell.angle_beta   90.00
_cell.angle_gamma   90.00
#
_symmetry.space_group_name_H-M   'P 1'
#
loop_
_entity.id
_entity.type
_entity.pdbx_description
1 polymer ?
#
loop_
_entity_poly.entity_id
_entity_poly.type
_entity_poly.pdbx_seq_one_letter_code
_entity_poly.pdbx_strand_id
1 'polypeptide(L)'
;MINQISIRILCTSIGVLFFSIATPLNSNASSLNDKDFQIQAIVLSNLGPGLSFSYQFSKNLWLSLEGQSLSGDMSEDSNDGSATEKSGFDSQTSYLNIRYYLVSVDGLFFQTGLVNRNWEAKKEIYSKQNGERKAVYRVDYPEDGYNLGIGKNWTFDSGLTISVTFVRLITGEPSINYELGNDWECSSACQADFESDVNKYSPKNVLFLSVGYSF
;
A
#
# COMPACT_ATOMS: atom_id res chain seq x y z
N MET A 1 19.87 12.69 -1.94
CA MET A 1 18.96 13.45 -2.84
C MET A 1 18.56 12.55 -4.01
N ILE A 2 17.85 11.45 -3.74
CA ILE A 2 17.28 10.58 -4.77
C ILE A 2 15.91 11.14 -5.12
N ASN A 3 15.90 11.81 -6.19
CA ASN A 3 14.87 12.29 -7.09
C ASN A 3 13.40 12.03 -6.71
N GLN A 4 12.85 12.93 -5.90
CA GLN A 4 11.38 13.12 -5.83
C GLN A 4 10.77 13.39 -7.22
N ILE A 5 11.57 13.79 -8.20
CA ILE A 5 11.16 13.99 -9.58
C ILE A 5 10.79 12.67 -10.27
N SER A 6 11.53 11.58 -10.00
CA SER A 6 11.26 10.26 -10.64
C SER A 6 9.94 9.65 -10.20
N ILE A 7 9.55 9.80 -8.92
CA ILE A 7 8.28 9.26 -8.42
C ILE A 7 7.09 10.07 -8.95
N ARG A 8 7.20 11.39 -9.06
CA ARG A 8 6.15 12.24 -9.63
C ARG A 8 5.95 12.00 -11.14
N ILE A 9 7.03 11.76 -11.88
CA ILE A 9 6.96 11.43 -13.32
C ILE A 9 6.32 10.04 -13.49
N LEU A 10 6.63 9.07 -12.63
CA LEU A 10 6.01 7.75 -12.68
C LEU A 10 4.49 7.82 -12.41
N CYS A 11 4.06 8.56 -11.39
CA CYS A 11 2.63 8.72 -11.07
C CYS A 11 1.84 9.47 -12.16
N THR A 12 2.43 10.50 -12.79
CA THR A 12 1.76 11.21 -13.89
C THR A 12 1.74 10.39 -15.18
N SER A 13 2.80 9.65 -15.48
CA SER A 13 2.88 8.78 -16.65
C SER A 13 1.92 7.59 -16.55
N ILE A 14 1.75 7.02 -15.37
CA ILE A 14 0.76 5.96 -15.08
C ILE A 14 -0.66 6.52 -15.26
N GLY A 15 -0.96 7.72 -14.77
CA GLY A 15 -2.26 8.37 -14.94
C GLY A 15 -2.65 8.59 -16.40
N VAL A 16 -1.70 8.96 -17.27
CA VAL A 16 -1.93 9.16 -18.71
C VAL A 16 -2.08 7.82 -19.43
N LEU A 17 -1.32 6.79 -19.08
CA LEU A 17 -1.48 5.43 -19.61
C LEU A 17 -2.86 4.84 -19.27
N PHE A 18 -3.40 5.12 -18.08
CA PHE A 18 -4.73 4.65 -17.67
C PHE A 18 -5.88 5.23 -18.52
N PHE A 19 -5.77 6.50 -18.93
CA PHE A 19 -6.79 7.11 -19.78
C PHE A 19 -6.72 6.58 -21.24
N SER A 20 -5.56 6.17 -21.70
CA SER A 20 -5.37 5.64 -23.06
C SER A 20 -5.80 4.17 -23.20
N ILE A 21 -5.81 3.40 -22.11
CA ILE A 21 -6.29 2.00 -22.08
C ILE A 21 -7.84 1.92 -21.93
N ALA A 22 -8.50 3.07 -21.71
CA ALA A 22 -9.96 3.16 -21.67
C ALA A 22 -10.64 3.08 -23.07
N THR A 23 -9.85 3.00 -24.15
CA THR A 23 -10.41 2.58 -25.45
C THR A 23 -10.88 1.12 -25.32
N PRO A 24 -12.09 0.78 -25.75
CA PRO A 24 -12.56 -0.59 -25.72
C PRO A 24 -11.62 -1.42 -26.62
N LEU A 25 -10.67 -2.11 -26.00
CA LEU A 25 -10.24 -3.38 -26.57
C LEU A 25 -11.55 -4.15 -26.71
N ASN A 26 -11.96 -4.45 -27.94
CA ASN A 26 -13.04 -5.38 -28.23
C ASN A 26 -12.63 -6.75 -27.66
N SER A 27 -12.56 -6.86 -26.34
CA SER A 27 -12.63 -8.12 -25.67
C SER A 27 -14.09 -8.52 -25.74
N ASN A 28 -14.41 -9.55 -26.49
CA ASN A 28 -15.56 -10.37 -26.17
C ASN A 28 -15.26 -10.91 -24.76
N ALA A 29 -15.47 -10.06 -23.75
CA ALA A 29 -15.27 -10.44 -22.38
C ALA A 29 -16.29 -11.54 -22.12
N SER A 30 -15.82 -12.79 -22.05
CA SER A 30 -16.62 -13.85 -21.46
C SER A 30 -17.04 -13.30 -20.10
N SER A 31 -18.33 -13.26 -19.89
CA SER A 31 -18.89 -12.59 -18.73
C SER A 31 -18.22 -13.17 -17.48
N LEU A 32 -17.80 -12.31 -16.55
CA LEU A 32 -17.39 -12.69 -15.20
C LEU A 32 -18.40 -13.66 -14.54
N ASN A 33 -19.60 -13.77 -15.11
CA ASN A 33 -20.71 -14.57 -14.63
C ASN A 33 -20.49 -16.10 -14.64
N ASP A 34 -19.44 -16.59 -15.34
CA ASP A 34 -19.18 -18.03 -15.46
C ASP A 34 -17.92 -18.46 -14.67
N LYS A 35 -17.34 -17.56 -13.89
CA LYS A 35 -16.11 -17.80 -13.15
C LYS A 35 -16.34 -17.55 -11.64
N ASP A 36 -16.27 -18.60 -10.85
CA ASP A 36 -16.59 -18.55 -9.42
C ASP A 36 -15.38 -18.13 -8.55
N PHE A 37 -14.16 -18.34 -9.05
CA PHE A 37 -12.94 -18.09 -8.29
C PHE A 37 -11.95 -17.25 -9.09
N GLN A 38 -11.18 -16.45 -8.36
CA GLN A 38 -10.10 -15.66 -8.91
C GLN A 38 -8.91 -15.66 -7.95
N ILE A 39 -7.71 -15.90 -8.49
CA ILE A 39 -6.44 -15.76 -7.78
C ILE A 39 -5.60 -14.73 -8.52
N GLN A 40 -5.11 -13.73 -7.80
CA GLN A 40 -4.29 -12.67 -8.38
C GLN A 40 -3.06 -12.40 -7.53
N ALA A 41 -1.92 -12.17 -8.19
CA ALA A 41 -0.76 -11.55 -7.57
C ALA A 41 -0.90 -10.03 -7.66
N ILE A 42 -0.73 -9.34 -6.54
CA ILE A 42 -0.63 -7.89 -6.47
C ILE A 42 0.82 -7.55 -6.80
N VAL A 43 1.06 -7.03 -8.01
CA VAL A 43 2.42 -6.84 -8.54
C VAL A 43 2.94 -5.42 -8.32
N LEU A 44 2.04 -4.46 -8.15
CA LEU A 44 2.38 -3.08 -7.84
C LEU A 44 1.40 -2.53 -6.79
N SER A 45 1.96 -2.11 -5.68
CA SER A 45 1.24 -1.42 -4.62
C SER A 45 2.22 -0.60 -3.79
N ASN A 46 1.75 0.51 -3.25
CA ASN A 46 2.52 1.26 -2.25
C ASN A 46 2.56 0.60 -0.85
N LEU A 47 1.90 -0.55 -0.69
CA LEU A 47 2.00 -1.43 0.49
C LEU A 47 2.77 -2.73 0.20
N GLY A 48 3.45 -2.80 -0.95
CA GLY A 48 4.23 -3.95 -1.37
C GLY A 48 3.46 -5.00 -2.19
N PRO A 49 4.18 -6.03 -2.63
CA PRO A 49 3.58 -7.15 -3.34
C PRO A 49 2.66 -7.97 -2.43
N GLY A 50 1.78 -8.74 -3.06
CA GLY A 50 0.84 -9.55 -2.30
C GLY A 50 0.05 -10.53 -3.14
N LEU A 51 -0.94 -11.14 -2.51
CA LEU A 51 -1.87 -12.10 -3.12
C LEU A 51 -3.30 -11.71 -2.81
N SER A 52 -4.19 -11.99 -3.74
CA SER A 52 -5.63 -11.83 -3.61
C SER A 52 -6.34 -13.11 -4.04
N PHE A 53 -7.28 -13.56 -3.21
CA PHE A 53 -8.21 -14.65 -3.49
C PHE A 53 -9.61 -14.08 -3.49
N SER A 54 -10.40 -14.36 -4.51
CA SER A 54 -11.76 -13.87 -4.59
C SER A 54 -12.71 -14.99 -4.98
N TYR A 55 -13.90 -14.97 -4.39
CA TYR A 55 -14.99 -15.93 -4.62
C TYR A 55 -16.28 -15.19 -4.95
N GLN A 56 -16.93 -15.60 -6.02
CA GLN A 56 -18.23 -15.09 -6.42
C GLN A 56 -19.34 -15.84 -5.67
N PHE A 57 -20.03 -15.16 -4.76
CA PHE A 57 -21.14 -15.76 -4.04
C PHE A 57 -22.52 -15.33 -4.58
N SER A 58 -22.53 -14.35 -5.46
CA SER A 58 -23.73 -13.94 -6.21
C SER A 58 -23.30 -13.24 -7.50
N LYS A 59 -24.19 -13.11 -8.45
CA LYS A 59 -23.92 -12.59 -9.80
C LYS A 59 -23.05 -11.31 -9.86
N ASN A 60 -23.21 -10.44 -8.87
CA ASN A 60 -22.49 -9.15 -8.82
C ASN A 60 -21.67 -8.97 -7.55
N LEU A 61 -21.70 -9.94 -6.65
CA LEU A 61 -21.06 -9.83 -5.35
C LEU A 61 -19.95 -10.87 -5.20
N TRP A 62 -18.77 -10.37 -4.87
CA TRP A 62 -17.57 -11.16 -4.62
C TRP A 62 -17.05 -10.89 -3.23
N LEU A 63 -16.57 -11.93 -2.57
CA LEU A 63 -15.78 -11.86 -1.36
C LEU A 63 -14.31 -11.99 -1.75
N SER A 64 -13.45 -11.10 -1.25
CA SER A 64 -12.01 -11.19 -1.49
C SER A 64 -11.21 -11.13 -0.20
N LEU A 65 -10.17 -11.97 -0.13
CA LEU A 65 -9.15 -11.96 0.89
C LEU A 65 -7.83 -11.56 0.22
N GLU A 66 -7.19 -10.52 0.74
CA GLU A 66 -5.97 -9.97 0.18
C GLU A 66 -4.92 -9.83 1.28
N GLY A 67 -3.67 -10.12 0.93
CA GLY A 67 -2.52 -9.95 1.82
C GLY A 67 -1.35 -9.31 1.10
N GLN A 68 -0.70 -8.34 1.74
CA GLN A 68 0.46 -7.63 1.22
C GLN A 68 1.52 -7.48 2.30
N SER A 69 2.78 -7.44 1.89
CA SER A 69 3.89 -7.12 2.78
C SER A 69 4.94 -6.28 2.07
N LEU A 70 5.51 -5.36 2.82
CA LEU A 70 6.58 -4.49 2.38
C LEU A 70 7.52 -4.24 3.54
N SER A 71 8.81 -4.45 3.32
CA SER A 71 9.86 -4.10 4.28
C SER A 71 11.02 -3.42 3.57
N GLY A 72 11.75 -2.60 4.27
CA GLY A 72 12.92 -1.93 3.73
C GLY A 72 13.76 -1.26 4.81
N ASP A 73 15.08 -1.23 4.56
CA ASP A 73 16.05 -0.57 5.42
C ASP A 73 16.81 0.47 4.61
N MET A 74 17.05 1.62 5.24
CA MET A 74 17.88 2.69 4.71
C MET A 74 18.90 3.13 5.74
N SER A 75 20.10 3.49 5.30
CA SER A 75 21.12 4.06 6.16
C SER A 75 21.67 5.30 5.49
N GLU A 76 21.62 6.43 6.17
CA GLU A 76 22.13 7.71 5.71
C GLU A 76 23.03 8.34 6.78
N ASP A 77 24.07 9.05 6.33
CA ASP A 77 24.88 9.87 7.19
C ASP A 77 24.21 11.24 7.39
N SER A 78 24.21 11.75 8.60
CA SER A 78 23.73 13.12 8.86
C SER A 78 24.52 14.15 8.05
N ASN A 79 23.86 15.24 7.70
CA ASN A 79 24.46 16.31 6.88
C ASN A 79 25.72 16.95 7.51
N ASP A 80 25.83 16.93 8.82
CA ASP A 80 27.00 17.43 9.57
C ASP A 80 28.09 16.37 9.78
N GLY A 81 27.81 15.12 9.37
CA GLY A 81 28.74 14.01 9.51
C GLY A 81 28.94 13.51 10.93
N SER A 82 28.19 13.98 11.92
CA SER A 82 28.33 13.62 13.33
C SER A 82 27.60 12.35 13.74
N ALA A 83 26.60 11.96 12.97
CA ALA A 83 25.75 10.79 13.24
C ALA A 83 25.50 9.96 11.99
N THR A 84 25.11 8.71 12.19
CA THR A 84 24.56 7.82 11.16
C THR A 84 23.11 7.52 11.52
N GLU A 85 22.21 7.74 10.58
CA GLU A 85 20.78 7.44 10.71
C GLU A 85 20.48 6.13 10.00
N LYS A 86 19.82 5.21 10.72
CA LYS A 86 19.28 3.97 10.16
C LYS A 86 17.79 4.01 10.28
N SER A 87 17.10 3.87 9.15
CA SER A 87 15.65 3.81 9.09
C SER A 87 15.21 2.47 8.54
N GLY A 88 14.25 1.85 9.19
CA GLY A 88 13.63 0.60 8.75
C GLY A 88 12.12 0.72 8.81
N PHE A 89 11.45 -0.01 7.95
CA PHE A 89 10.00 -0.16 8.00
C PHE A 89 9.61 -1.60 7.68
N ASP A 90 8.56 -2.05 8.31
CA ASP A 90 7.89 -3.31 8.05
C ASP A 90 6.38 -3.06 7.97
N SER A 91 5.74 -3.62 6.97
CA SER A 91 4.30 -3.47 6.78
C SER A 91 3.70 -4.79 6.33
N GLN A 92 2.72 -5.25 7.10
CA GLN A 92 1.87 -6.37 6.73
C GLN A 92 0.43 -5.89 6.76
N THR A 93 -0.28 -6.06 5.65
CA THR A 93 -1.66 -5.61 5.53
C THR A 93 -2.52 -6.74 4.96
N SER A 94 -3.62 -7.02 5.62
CA SER A 94 -4.62 -8.01 5.20
C SER A 94 -5.97 -7.33 5.05
N TYR A 95 -6.72 -7.74 4.04
CA TYR A 95 -8.05 -7.20 3.76
C TYR A 95 -9.05 -8.33 3.62
N LEU A 96 -10.23 -8.12 4.15
CA LEU A 96 -11.43 -8.90 3.86
C LEU A 96 -12.44 -7.98 3.22
N ASN A 97 -12.66 -8.11 1.91
CA ASN A 97 -13.45 -7.18 1.12
C ASN A 97 -14.69 -7.83 0.54
N ILE A 98 -15.75 -7.05 0.43
CA ILE A 98 -16.87 -7.31 -0.45
C ILE A 98 -16.73 -6.39 -1.66
N ARG A 99 -16.76 -6.97 -2.87
CA ARG A 99 -16.74 -6.25 -4.14
C ARG A 99 -18.10 -6.36 -4.81
N TYR A 100 -18.65 -5.23 -5.22
CA TYR A 100 -19.88 -5.15 -6.01
C TYR A 100 -19.57 -4.71 -7.42
N TYR A 101 -19.78 -5.59 -8.40
CA TYR A 101 -19.56 -5.32 -9.81
C TYR A 101 -20.78 -4.67 -10.44
N LEU A 102 -20.56 -3.56 -11.15
CA LEU A 102 -21.64 -2.85 -11.84
C LEU A 102 -22.05 -3.60 -13.11
N VAL A 103 -23.35 -3.86 -13.24
CA VAL A 103 -23.92 -4.55 -14.42
C VAL A 103 -23.76 -3.71 -15.70
N SER A 104 -23.76 -2.39 -15.55
CA SER A 104 -23.76 -1.45 -16.69
C SER A 104 -22.36 -1.15 -17.25
N VAL A 105 -21.30 -1.47 -16.51
CA VAL A 105 -19.92 -1.17 -16.91
C VAL A 105 -19.07 -2.40 -16.65
N ASP A 106 -18.65 -3.03 -17.74
CA ASP A 106 -17.89 -4.27 -17.68
C ASP A 106 -16.64 -4.14 -16.79
N GLY A 107 -16.54 -5.04 -15.83
CA GLY A 107 -15.41 -5.16 -14.91
C GLY A 107 -15.25 -4.03 -13.88
N LEU A 108 -16.07 -2.99 -13.88
CA LEU A 108 -16.03 -1.95 -12.86
C LEU A 108 -16.67 -2.43 -11.57
N PHE A 109 -15.98 -2.21 -10.44
CA PHE A 109 -16.49 -2.59 -9.13
C PHE A 109 -16.22 -1.54 -8.06
N PHE A 110 -17.06 -1.54 -7.04
CA PHE A 110 -16.82 -0.92 -5.76
C PHE A 110 -16.44 -1.98 -4.75
N GLN A 111 -15.56 -1.63 -3.82
CA GLN A 111 -15.24 -2.50 -2.71
C GLN A 111 -15.30 -1.77 -1.38
N THR A 112 -15.66 -2.52 -0.36
CA THR A 112 -15.55 -2.13 1.04
C THR A 112 -15.22 -3.34 1.88
N GLY A 113 -14.55 -3.14 3.00
CA GLY A 113 -14.18 -4.27 3.85
C GLY A 113 -13.41 -3.86 5.09
N LEU A 114 -12.99 -4.88 5.81
CA LEU A 114 -12.13 -4.78 6.96
C LEU A 114 -10.67 -4.77 6.50
N VAL A 115 -9.86 -4.02 7.18
CA VAL A 115 -8.40 -4.04 7.02
C VAL A 115 -7.77 -4.28 8.39
N ASN A 116 -6.92 -5.28 8.45
CA ASN A 116 -5.99 -5.49 9.55
C ASN A 116 -4.61 -5.10 9.04
N ARG A 117 -3.95 -4.21 9.75
CA ARG A 117 -2.68 -3.64 9.34
C ARG A 117 -1.72 -3.62 10.51
N ASN A 118 -0.60 -4.26 10.31
CA ASN A 118 0.58 -4.14 11.17
C ASN A 118 1.64 -3.38 10.40
N TRP A 119 1.92 -2.15 10.81
CA TRP A 119 2.94 -1.32 10.20
C TRP A 119 3.80 -0.69 11.28
N GLU A 120 5.09 -0.92 11.18
CA GLU A 120 6.11 -0.39 12.07
C GLU A 120 7.14 0.39 11.25
N ALA A 121 7.44 1.60 11.64
CA ALA A 121 8.61 2.32 11.17
C ALA A 121 9.51 2.64 12.35
N LYS A 122 10.80 2.45 12.13
CA LYS A 122 11.84 2.66 13.15
C LYS A 122 12.94 3.52 12.56
N LYS A 123 13.39 4.51 13.34
CA LYS A 123 14.55 5.31 13.02
C LYS A 123 15.51 5.25 14.20
N GLU A 124 16.74 4.88 13.94
CA GLU A 124 17.83 4.82 14.92
C GLU A 124 18.92 5.81 14.53
N ILE A 125 19.39 6.57 15.51
CA ILE A 125 20.46 7.54 15.34
C ILE A 125 21.66 7.10 16.16
N TYR A 126 22.80 6.95 15.50
CA TYR A 126 24.06 6.50 16.11
C TYR A 126 25.10 7.61 16.07
N SER A 127 25.83 7.81 17.16
CA SER A 127 27.01 8.66 17.18
C SER A 127 28.15 8.05 16.36
N LYS A 128 28.76 8.80 15.44
CA LYS A 128 29.96 8.32 14.73
C LYS A 128 31.21 8.24 15.61
N GLN A 129 31.26 8.99 16.71
CA GLN A 129 32.46 9.02 17.57
C GLN A 129 32.65 7.70 18.32
N ASN A 130 31.58 7.12 18.85
CA ASN A 130 31.66 5.93 19.71
C ASN A 130 30.72 4.79 19.28
N GLY A 131 29.95 4.97 18.18
CA GLY A 131 28.98 3.98 17.73
C GLY A 131 27.78 3.82 18.66
N GLU A 132 27.62 4.70 19.63
CA GLU A 132 26.58 4.62 20.63
C GLU A 132 25.23 5.04 20.06
N ARG A 133 24.17 4.28 20.38
CA ARG A 133 22.81 4.58 19.96
C ARG A 133 22.29 5.76 20.79
N LYS A 134 21.98 6.87 20.13
CA LYS A 134 21.53 8.10 20.77
C LYS A 134 20.03 8.24 20.86
N ALA A 135 19.31 7.83 19.83
CA ALA A 135 17.87 7.92 19.81
C ALA A 135 17.25 6.77 19.02
N VAL A 136 16.05 6.37 19.42
CA VAL A 136 15.19 5.45 18.68
C VAL A 136 13.80 6.07 18.62
N TYR A 137 13.26 6.09 17.40
CA TYR A 137 11.88 6.49 17.16
C TYR A 137 11.15 5.29 16.58
N ARG A 138 10.04 4.93 17.18
CA ARG A 138 9.17 3.85 16.68
C ARG A 138 7.77 4.41 16.47
N VAL A 139 7.17 4.04 15.36
CA VAL A 139 5.78 4.35 15.05
C VAL A 139 5.06 3.06 14.78
N ASP A 140 4.02 2.83 15.55
CA ASP A 140 3.11 1.71 15.39
C ASP A 140 1.78 2.21 14.85
N TYR A 141 1.22 1.51 13.88
CA TYR A 141 -0.10 1.81 13.34
C TYR A 141 -1.17 0.93 13.96
N PRO A 142 -2.40 1.45 14.11
CA PRO A 142 -3.53 0.66 14.55
C PRO A 142 -3.73 -0.54 13.63
N GLU A 143 -3.99 -1.67 14.24
CA GLU A 143 -4.10 -2.95 13.54
C GLU A 143 -5.36 -3.05 12.71
N ASP A 144 -6.46 -2.39 13.12
CA ASP A 144 -7.79 -2.53 12.53
C ASP A 144 -8.33 -1.25 11.91
N GLY A 145 -9.14 -1.44 10.86
CA GLY A 145 -9.83 -0.36 10.18
C GLY A 145 -10.78 -0.84 9.11
N TYR A 146 -11.20 0.10 8.28
CA TYR A 146 -12.07 -0.13 7.14
C TYR A 146 -11.39 0.36 5.87
N ASN A 147 -11.89 -0.13 4.74
CA ASN A 147 -11.48 0.39 3.45
C ASN A 147 -12.69 0.65 2.55
N LEU A 148 -12.52 1.63 1.66
CA LEU A 148 -13.43 1.92 0.57
C LEU A 148 -12.61 2.01 -0.71
N GLY A 149 -13.08 1.39 -1.76
CA GLY A 149 -12.34 1.35 -3.01
C GLY A 149 -13.21 1.29 -4.25
N ILE A 150 -12.58 1.62 -5.35
CA ILE A 150 -13.12 1.46 -6.69
C ILE A 150 -12.04 0.81 -7.55
N GLY A 151 -12.43 -0.11 -8.41
CA GLY A 151 -11.50 -0.78 -9.29
C GLY A 151 -12.13 -1.24 -10.58
N LYS A 152 -11.27 -1.63 -11.50
CA LYS A 152 -11.67 -2.26 -12.75
C LYS A 152 -10.88 -3.55 -12.95
N ASN A 153 -11.60 -4.59 -13.33
CA ASN A 153 -11.08 -5.90 -13.64
C ASN A 153 -11.32 -6.20 -15.13
N TRP A 154 -10.29 -6.63 -15.83
CA TRP A 154 -10.38 -7.13 -17.20
C TRP A 154 -10.13 -8.62 -17.15
N THR A 155 -11.12 -9.40 -17.56
CA THR A 155 -11.02 -10.86 -17.68
C THR A 155 -11.05 -11.23 -19.14
N PHE A 156 -10.05 -11.96 -19.60
CA PHE A 156 -9.89 -12.45 -20.96
C PHE A 156 -10.51 -13.85 -21.09
N ASP A 157 -10.83 -14.29 -22.32
CA ASP A 157 -11.42 -15.60 -22.58
C ASP A 157 -10.54 -16.75 -22.07
N SER A 158 -9.23 -16.55 -22.04
CA SER A 158 -8.27 -17.51 -21.46
C SER A 158 -8.41 -17.70 -19.95
N GLY A 159 -9.15 -16.82 -19.25
CA GLY A 159 -9.19 -16.74 -17.80
C GLY A 159 -8.15 -15.78 -17.19
N LEU A 160 -7.20 -15.28 -17.99
CA LEU A 160 -6.27 -14.25 -17.52
C LEU A 160 -7.05 -13.03 -17.04
N THR A 161 -6.65 -12.49 -15.89
CA THR A 161 -7.25 -11.28 -15.33
C THR A 161 -6.19 -10.24 -15.02
N ILE A 162 -6.53 -8.99 -15.27
CA ILE A 162 -5.75 -7.82 -14.85
C ILE A 162 -6.70 -6.91 -14.12
N SER A 163 -6.30 -6.41 -12.94
CA SER A 163 -7.12 -5.45 -12.23
C SER A 163 -6.32 -4.27 -11.70
N VAL A 164 -7.00 -3.14 -11.65
CA VAL A 164 -6.52 -1.93 -11.03
C VAL A 164 -7.54 -1.50 -10.00
N THR A 165 -7.07 -1.27 -8.79
CA THR A 165 -7.93 -0.91 -7.68
C THR A 165 -7.34 0.27 -6.93
N PHE A 166 -8.13 1.31 -6.71
CA PHE A 166 -7.82 2.40 -5.83
C PHE A 166 -8.60 2.24 -4.53
N VAL A 167 -7.90 2.31 -3.41
CA VAL A 167 -8.46 2.07 -2.07
C VAL A 167 -8.13 3.24 -1.15
N ARG A 168 -9.12 3.71 -0.41
CA ARG A 168 -8.95 4.59 0.74
C ARG A 168 -9.00 3.77 2.02
N LEU A 169 -7.94 3.84 2.82
CA LEU A 169 -7.91 3.24 4.15
C LEU A 169 -8.45 4.22 5.19
N ILE A 170 -9.26 3.73 6.10
CA ILE A 170 -9.85 4.44 7.23
C ILE A 170 -9.39 3.68 8.48
N THR A 171 -8.16 3.96 8.90
CA THR A 171 -7.53 3.40 10.10
C THR A 171 -7.42 4.48 11.17
N GLY A 172 -7.13 4.10 12.40
CA GLY A 172 -6.86 5.03 13.49
C GLY A 172 -5.63 5.91 13.25
N GLU A 173 -5.31 6.75 14.21
CA GLU A 173 -4.09 7.54 14.19
C GLU A 173 -2.89 6.69 14.66
N PRO A 174 -1.68 6.91 14.10
CA PRO A 174 -0.49 6.18 14.55
C PRO A 174 -0.13 6.55 15.99
N SER A 175 0.38 5.59 16.76
CA SER A 175 1.02 5.86 18.02
C SER A 175 2.52 6.08 17.82
N ILE A 176 3.07 7.13 18.43
CA ILE A 176 4.47 7.46 18.30
C ILE A 176 5.16 7.24 19.65
N ASN A 177 6.08 6.30 19.69
CA ASN A 177 6.87 6.00 20.89
C ASN A 177 8.30 6.49 20.70
N TYR A 178 8.79 7.25 21.67
CA TYR A 178 10.15 7.77 21.66
C TYR A 178 10.98 7.08 22.75
N GLU A 179 12.10 6.48 22.36
CA GLU A 179 13.15 6.05 23.27
C GLU A 179 14.37 6.95 23.04
N LEU A 180 14.76 7.72 24.03
CA LEU A 180 15.91 8.63 23.95
C LEU A 180 17.08 8.03 24.73
N GLY A 181 18.30 8.17 24.19
CA GLY A 181 19.53 7.90 24.94
C GLY A 181 19.74 8.92 26.06
N ASN A 182 20.59 8.58 27.05
CA ASN A 182 20.74 9.32 28.29
C ASN A 182 21.15 10.80 28.14
N ASP A 183 21.70 11.19 27.00
CA ASP A 183 22.26 12.55 26.78
C ASP A 183 21.58 13.27 25.61
N TRP A 184 20.41 12.79 25.11
CA TRP A 184 19.75 13.35 23.95
C TRP A 184 18.33 13.77 24.22
N GLU A 185 18.06 15.06 24.01
CA GLU A 185 16.70 15.60 24.01
C GLU A 185 16.28 15.83 22.56
N CYS A 186 15.20 15.19 22.13
CA CYS A 186 14.55 15.53 20.88
C CYS A 186 13.76 16.82 21.10
N SER A 187 14.19 17.92 20.49
CA SER A 187 13.47 19.18 20.53
C SER A 187 12.07 19.03 19.89
N SER A 188 11.18 19.96 20.19
CA SER A 188 9.85 20.00 19.54
C SER A 188 9.91 20.07 18.01
N ALA A 189 10.97 20.66 17.45
CA ALA A 189 11.23 20.66 16.02
C ALA A 189 11.57 19.26 15.48
N CYS A 190 12.44 18.54 16.19
CA CYS A 190 12.77 17.15 15.85
C CYS A 190 11.54 16.23 15.88
N GLN A 191 10.64 16.41 16.87
CA GLN A 191 9.39 15.66 16.95
C GLN A 191 8.46 15.99 15.79
N ALA A 192 8.28 17.28 15.47
CA ALA A 192 7.44 17.73 14.38
C ALA A 192 7.94 17.23 13.01
N ASP A 193 9.25 17.24 12.78
CA ASP A 193 9.84 16.69 11.56
C ASP A 193 9.57 15.19 11.43
N PHE A 194 9.72 14.45 12.53
CA PHE A 194 9.43 13.02 12.54
C PHE A 194 7.94 12.72 12.31
N GLU A 195 7.04 13.44 12.97
CA GLU A 195 5.59 13.32 12.76
C GLU A 195 5.20 13.66 11.31
N SER A 196 5.83 14.67 10.73
CA SER A 196 5.64 15.02 9.32
C SER A 196 6.08 13.90 8.39
N ASP A 197 7.22 13.28 8.63
CA ASP A 197 7.72 12.16 7.86
C ASP A 197 6.81 10.93 7.99
N VAL A 198 6.35 10.61 9.19
CA VAL A 198 5.40 9.52 9.43
C VAL A 198 4.11 9.73 8.64
N ASN A 199 3.52 10.92 8.72
CA ASN A 199 2.30 11.25 7.99
C ASN A 199 2.48 11.17 6.48
N LYS A 200 3.67 11.50 5.98
CA LYS A 200 4.03 11.44 4.56
C LYS A 200 4.17 9.99 4.06
N TYR A 201 4.68 9.09 4.90
CA TYR A 201 4.89 7.69 4.56
C TYR A 201 3.72 6.77 4.92
N SER A 202 2.71 7.26 5.64
CA SER A 202 1.48 6.54 5.93
C SER A 202 0.51 6.58 4.74
N PRO A 203 0.46 5.58 3.90
CA PRO A 203 -0.46 5.61 2.77
C PRO A 203 -1.89 5.39 3.27
N LYS A 204 -2.68 6.47 3.29
CA LYS A 204 -4.14 6.39 3.46
C LYS A 204 -4.84 6.05 2.14
N ASN A 205 -4.15 6.26 1.01
CA ASN A 205 -4.62 5.92 -0.33
C ASN A 205 -3.68 4.89 -0.93
N VAL A 206 -4.24 3.82 -1.43
CA VAL A 206 -3.50 2.68 -1.98
C VAL A 206 -3.96 2.41 -3.40
N LEU A 207 -3.02 2.26 -4.31
CA LEU A 207 -3.25 1.82 -5.67
C LEU A 207 -2.69 0.42 -5.84
N PHE A 208 -3.52 -0.51 -6.32
CA PHE A 208 -3.14 -1.88 -6.63
C PHE A 208 -3.18 -2.11 -8.13
N LEU A 209 -2.15 -2.74 -8.64
CA LEU A 209 -2.18 -3.44 -9.94
C LEU A 209 -2.01 -4.92 -9.66
N SER A 210 -2.95 -5.72 -10.14
CA SER A 210 -2.94 -7.17 -9.92
C SER A 210 -3.08 -7.91 -11.25
N VAL A 211 -2.45 -9.07 -11.32
CA VAL A 211 -2.50 -9.99 -12.46
C VAL A 211 -2.77 -11.40 -11.93
N GLY A 212 -3.66 -12.13 -12.57
CA GLY A 212 -4.03 -13.46 -12.10
C GLY A 212 -4.89 -14.24 -13.06
N TYR A 213 -5.67 -15.15 -12.51
CA TYR A 213 -6.48 -16.08 -13.26
C TYR A 213 -7.85 -16.29 -12.60
N SER A 214 -8.90 -16.36 -13.44
CA SER A 214 -10.27 -16.71 -13.04
C SER A 214 -10.67 -18.08 -13.62
N PHE A 215 -11.33 -18.92 -12.84
CA PHE A 215 -11.82 -20.26 -13.19
C PHE A 215 -13.22 -20.52 -12.63
#